data_2d107766776eefc9e86bd658c7397740
#
_entry.id   2d107766776eefc9e86bd658c7397740
#
_cell.length_a   1.000
_cell.length_b   1.000
_cell.length_c   1.000
_cell.angle_alpha   90.00
_cell.angle_beta   90.00
_cell.angle_gamma   90.00
#
_symmetry.space_group_name_H-M   'P 1'
#
loop_
_entity.id
_entity.type
_entity.pdbx_description
1 polymer ?
#
loop_
_entity_poly.entity_id
_entity_poly.type
_entity_poly.pdbx_seq_one_letter_code
_entity_poly.pdbx_strand_id
1 'polypeptide(L)'
;KHALRRQELSVVYQPQICTARGETVGVEALVRWNSKKHGFVPPDVFIPLAEENGMINEIGLFVFRKACEDICHLPGNGGEGLNVSINVSPKQLLLDGFVESLLAITEEVGITTKRIMLEVTESIFIHDLERVTPIIARLQSHGFSISLDDFGTGYSCLSHLNQFTIDELKIDKSFIANLTDNAQSNALIKAILAIGETYQIKVVAEGVETKEQHMMLSSYGCNCVQGYYFSKPIPVDVLNVWLQEREQA
;
A
#
# COMPACT_ATOMS: atom_id res chain seq x y z
N LYS A 1 14.23 12.07 -14.11
CA LYS A 1 15.70 11.98 -13.92
C LYS A 1 16.27 13.15 -13.13
N HIS A 2 15.87 14.41 -13.42
CA HIS A 2 16.36 15.58 -12.68
C HIS A 2 15.80 15.67 -11.26
N ALA A 3 14.56 15.24 -11.02
CA ALA A 3 13.91 15.30 -9.70
C ALA A 3 14.67 14.50 -8.63
N LEU A 4 15.07 13.25 -8.93
CA LEU A 4 15.90 12.42 -8.05
C LEU A 4 17.25 13.08 -7.75
N ARG A 5 17.96 13.53 -8.78
CA ARG A 5 19.27 14.20 -8.60
C ARG A 5 19.21 15.51 -7.81
N ARG A 6 18.09 16.21 -7.87
CA ARG A 6 17.86 17.48 -7.18
C ARG A 6 17.22 17.31 -5.79
N GLN A 7 17.00 16.08 -5.35
CA GLN A 7 16.34 15.76 -4.09
C GLN A 7 14.96 16.44 -3.98
N GLU A 8 14.19 16.41 -5.08
CA GLU A 8 12.83 16.97 -5.14
C GLU A 8 11.77 15.93 -4.77
N LEU A 9 12.15 14.64 -4.67
CA LEU A 9 11.28 13.55 -4.22
C LEU A 9 11.49 13.28 -2.73
N SER A 10 10.39 13.02 -2.04
CA SER A 10 10.36 12.58 -0.64
C SER A 10 9.32 11.47 -0.47
N VAL A 11 9.39 10.77 0.66
CA VAL A 11 8.40 9.75 1.05
C VAL A 11 7.72 10.23 2.32
N VAL A 12 6.39 10.10 2.37
CA VAL A 12 5.56 10.30 3.55
C VAL A 12 4.77 9.04 3.82
N TYR A 13 4.28 8.88 5.04
CA TYR A 13 3.70 7.64 5.51
C TYR A 13 2.28 7.88 6.02
N GLN A 14 1.35 7.01 5.63
CA GLN A 14 -0.01 7.06 6.15
C GLN A 14 -0.27 5.83 7.01
N PRO A 15 -0.65 6.02 8.30
CA PRO A 15 -0.91 4.91 9.22
C PRO A 15 -2.11 4.06 8.81
N GLN A 16 -1.96 2.75 8.98
CA GLN A 16 -3.01 1.72 8.85
C GLN A 16 -3.39 1.23 10.24
N ILE A 17 -4.68 1.29 10.54
CA ILE A 17 -5.23 1.03 11.88
C ILE A 17 -6.03 -0.26 11.89
N CYS A 18 -5.72 -1.17 12.80
CA CYS A 18 -6.53 -2.35 13.07
C CYS A 18 -7.88 -1.93 13.67
N THR A 19 -8.99 -2.29 13.03
CA THR A 19 -10.34 -1.89 13.49
C THR A 19 -10.72 -2.50 14.84
N ALA A 20 -10.26 -3.73 15.11
CA ALA A 20 -10.59 -4.45 16.35
C ALA A 20 -9.84 -3.92 17.58
N ARG A 21 -8.57 -3.46 17.41
CA ARG A 21 -7.70 -3.06 18.52
C ARG A 21 -7.41 -1.57 18.57
N GLY A 22 -7.67 -0.84 17.48
CA GLY A 22 -7.31 0.58 17.35
C GLY A 22 -5.81 0.85 17.21
N GLU A 23 -5.00 -0.19 17.11
CA GLU A 23 -3.54 -0.12 17.02
C GLU A 23 -3.06 0.12 15.59
N THR A 24 -1.90 0.75 15.45
CA THR A 24 -1.22 0.89 14.16
C THR A 24 -0.56 -0.44 13.80
N VAL A 25 -0.96 -1.03 12.68
CA VAL A 25 -0.43 -2.33 12.22
C VAL A 25 0.56 -2.19 11.07
N GLY A 26 0.59 -1.02 10.45
CA GLY A 26 1.48 -0.72 9.34
C GLY A 26 1.34 0.71 8.87
N VAL A 27 2.08 1.04 7.85
CA VAL A 27 2.01 2.33 7.16
C VAL A 27 2.11 2.13 5.65
N GLU A 28 1.47 2.97 4.87
CA GLU A 28 1.68 3.07 3.43
C GLU A 28 2.71 4.15 3.11
N ALA A 29 3.72 3.81 2.32
CA ALA A 29 4.76 4.72 1.84
C ALA A 29 4.31 5.42 0.55
N LEU A 30 4.19 6.72 0.62
CA LEU A 30 3.62 7.55 -0.43
C LEU A 30 4.66 8.55 -0.94
N VAL A 31 5.04 8.44 -2.22
CA VAL A 31 5.97 9.39 -2.84
C VAL A 31 5.34 10.78 -3.01
N ARG A 32 6.15 11.81 -2.78
CA ARG A 32 5.78 13.22 -3.00
C ARG A 32 6.85 13.90 -3.85
N TRP A 33 6.40 14.73 -4.80
CA TRP A 33 7.30 15.53 -5.60
C TRP A 33 7.07 17.02 -5.39
N ASN A 34 8.08 17.66 -4.80
CA ASN A 34 8.14 19.11 -4.64
C ASN A 34 9.16 19.70 -5.62
N SER A 35 8.70 20.00 -6.83
CA SER A 35 9.54 20.54 -7.88
C SER A 35 9.91 21.98 -7.59
N LYS A 36 11.20 22.32 -7.68
CA LYS A 36 11.68 23.71 -7.54
C LYS A 36 11.06 24.66 -8.56
N LYS A 37 10.62 24.12 -9.71
CA LYS A 37 10.04 24.91 -10.81
C LYS A 37 8.52 24.97 -10.76
N HIS A 38 7.86 23.87 -10.36
CA HIS A 38 6.41 23.73 -10.49
C HIS A 38 5.68 23.62 -9.15
N GLY A 39 6.42 23.64 -8.01
CA GLY A 39 5.85 23.40 -6.69
C GLY A 39 5.45 21.93 -6.50
N PHE A 40 4.44 21.68 -5.69
CA PHE A 40 3.92 20.33 -5.48
C PHE A 40 3.29 19.77 -6.77
N VAL A 41 3.79 18.61 -7.20
CA VAL A 41 3.25 17.86 -8.35
C VAL A 41 2.59 16.59 -7.81
N PRO A 42 1.27 16.40 -8.01
CA PRO A 42 0.56 15.23 -7.50
C PRO A 42 1.06 13.91 -8.13
N PRO A 43 1.04 12.78 -7.39
CA PRO A 43 1.39 11.46 -7.93
C PRO A 43 0.62 11.08 -9.19
N ASP A 44 -0.68 11.34 -9.24
CA ASP A 44 -1.56 11.06 -10.38
C ASP A 44 -1.10 11.77 -11.68
N VAL A 45 -0.30 12.83 -11.56
CA VAL A 45 0.24 13.58 -12.70
C VAL A 45 1.60 13.03 -13.11
N PHE A 46 2.52 12.78 -12.15
CA PHE A 46 3.88 12.44 -12.53
C PHE A 46 4.16 10.93 -12.65
N ILE A 47 3.39 10.08 -11.95
CA ILE A 47 3.58 8.62 -12.04
C ILE A 47 3.31 8.10 -13.46
N PRO A 48 2.17 8.43 -14.12
CA PRO A 48 1.94 8.01 -15.50
C PRO A 48 3.04 8.47 -16.46
N LEU A 49 3.50 9.73 -16.30
CA LEU A 49 4.61 10.24 -17.10
C LEU A 49 5.93 9.50 -16.84
N ALA A 50 6.19 9.09 -15.58
CA ALA A 50 7.36 8.31 -15.24
C ALA A 50 7.29 6.89 -15.84
N GLU A 51 6.12 6.30 -15.91
CA GLU A 51 5.86 5.02 -16.57
C GLU A 51 6.07 5.10 -18.09
N GLU A 52 5.58 6.16 -18.73
CA GLU A 52 5.73 6.36 -20.18
C GLU A 52 7.19 6.51 -20.60
N ASN A 53 7.99 7.21 -19.81
CA ASN A 53 9.40 7.51 -20.13
C ASN A 53 10.41 6.56 -19.45
N GLY A 54 9.95 5.49 -18.78
CA GLY A 54 10.77 4.47 -18.13
C GLY A 54 11.46 4.92 -16.84
N MET A 55 11.13 6.10 -16.31
CA MET A 55 11.69 6.60 -15.05
C MET A 55 11.07 5.98 -13.80
N ILE A 56 9.96 5.28 -13.96
CA ILE A 56 9.23 4.68 -12.84
C ILE A 56 10.08 3.70 -12.03
N ASN A 57 11.00 2.99 -12.69
CA ASN A 57 11.89 2.07 -12.00
C ASN A 57 12.87 2.80 -11.05
N GLU A 58 13.53 3.86 -11.53
CA GLU A 58 14.45 4.65 -10.68
C GLU A 58 13.69 5.29 -9.50
N ILE A 59 12.46 5.76 -9.72
CA ILE A 59 11.61 6.34 -8.68
C ILE A 59 11.16 5.27 -7.68
N GLY A 60 10.70 4.13 -8.15
CA GLY A 60 10.22 3.06 -7.27
C GLY A 60 11.33 2.46 -6.42
N LEU A 61 12.51 2.23 -6.96
CA LEU A 61 13.66 1.77 -6.16
C LEU A 61 14.11 2.82 -5.12
N PHE A 62 14.02 4.11 -5.47
CA PHE A 62 14.23 5.19 -4.49
C PHE A 62 13.21 5.13 -3.35
N VAL A 63 11.91 5.01 -3.68
CA VAL A 63 10.82 4.92 -2.68
C VAL A 63 11.00 3.68 -1.81
N PHE A 64 11.27 2.53 -2.43
CA PHE A 64 11.46 1.27 -1.73
C PHE A 64 12.64 1.35 -0.75
N ARG A 65 13.81 1.82 -1.19
CA ARG A 65 14.96 2.02 -0.32
C ARG A 65 14.65 2.96 0.82
N LYS A 66 14.08 4.13 0.52
CA LYS A 66 13.75 5.14 1.53
C LYS A 66 12.75 4.62 2.56
N ALA A 67 11.71 3.91 2.13
CA ALA A 67 10.75 3.28 3.02
C ALA A 67 11.41 2.24 3.93
N CYS A 68 12.28 1.39 3.38
CA CYS A 68 13.02 0.41 4.17
C CYS A 68 13.91 1.07 5.23
N GLU A 69 14.69 2.09 4.84
CA GLU A 69 15.57 2.86 5.74
C GLU A 69 14.80 3.55 6.87
N ASP A 70 13.67 4.19 6.53
CA ASP A 70 12.86 4.93 7.49
C ASP A 70 12.15 4.00 8.49
N ILE A 71 11.69 2.83 8.03
CA ILE A 71 10.83 1.95 8.83
C ILE A 71 11.61 0.88 9.59
N CYS A 72 12.83 0.52 9.16
CA CYS A 72 13.58 -0.59 9.76
C CYS A 72 13.79 -0.43 11.29
N HIS A 73 13.91 0.81 11.77
CA HIS A 73 14.16 1.12 13.18
C HIS A 73 12.91 1.57 13.95
N LEU A 74 11.76 1.73 13.29
CA LEU A 74 10.54 2.12 13.98
C LEU A 74 9.93 0.94 14.75
N PRO A 75 9.45 1.20 15.99
CA PRO A 75 8.76 0.19 16.77
C PRO A 75 7.47 -0.23 16.07
N GLY A 76 7.07 -1.46 16.26
CA GLY A 76 5.77 -1.99 15.86
C GLY A 76 5.17 -2.82 16.97
N ASN A 77 3.88 -3.05 16.91
CA ASN A 77 3.18 -3.81 17.94
C ASN A 77 3.73 -5.24 18.04
N GLY A 78 3.98 -5.71 19.26
CA GLY A 78 4.48 -7.05 19.54
C GLY A 78 5.98 -7.27 19.38
N GLY A 79 6.77 -6.20 19.14
CA GLY A 79 8.24 -6.29 19.04
C GLY A 79 8.79 -6.71 17.68
N GLU A 80 7.94 -6.98 16.69
CA GLU A 80 8.36 -7.37 15.33
C GLU A 80 8.67 -6.17 14.42
N GLY A 81 8.43 -4.95 14.91
CA GLY A 81 8.58 -3.71 14.15
C GLY A 81 7.36 -3.38 13.26
N LEU A 82 7.34 -2.17 12.74
CA LEU A 82 6.24 -1.66 11.92
C LEU A 82 6.29 -2.22 10.49
N ASN A 83 5.14 -2.63 9.95
CA ASN A 83 5.04 -3.05 8.56
C ASN A 83 4.96 -1.84 7.63
N VAL A 84 5.43 -1.99 6.39
CA VAL A 84 5.34 -0.97 5.35
C VAL A 84 4.77 -1.52 4.06
N SER A 85 3.74 -0.84 3.54
CA SER A 85 3.17 -1.08 2.22
C SER A 85 3.81 -0.12 1.21
N ILE A 86 4.19 -0.64 0.05
CA ILE A 86 4.91 0.10 -0.99
C ILE A 86 4.28 -0.18 -2.35
N ASN A 87 3.84 0.87 -3.03
CA ASN A 87 3.25 0.80 -4.35
C ASN A 87 4.27 0.38 -5.41
N VAL A 88 3.90 -0.61 -6.24
CA VAL A 88 4.71 -1.14 -7.35
C VAL A 88 3.96 -0.99 -8.66
N SER A 89 4.54 -0.23 -9.59
CA SER A 89 3.97 -0.12 -10.94
C SER A 89 4.02 -1.46 -11.70
N PRO A 90 2.97 -1.77 -12.48
CA PRO A 90 3.00 -2.91 -13.41
C PRO A 90 4.25 -2.98 -14.27
N LYS A 91 4.73 -1.82 -14.75
CA LYS A 91 5.93 -1.74 -15.59
C LYS A 91 7.21 -2.10 -14.83
N GLN A 92 7.28 -1.79 -13.53
CA GLN A 92 8.43 -2.18 -12.70
C GLN A 92 8.45 -3.67 -12.42
N LEU A 93 7.29 -4.24 -12.05
CA LEU A 93 7.17 -5.66 -11.71
C LEU A 93 7.67 -6.56 -12.85
N LEU A 94 7.44 -6.15 -14.10
CA LEU A 94 7.82 -6.91 -15.30
C LEU A 94 9.26 -6.69 -15.77
N LEU A 95 10.07 -5.88 -15.07
CA LEU A 95 11.47 -5.66 -15.43
C LEU A 95 12.35 -6.82 -14.97
N ASP A 96 13.27 -7.22 -15.83
CA ASP A 96 14.31 -8.17 -15.48
C ASP A 96 15.15 -7.64 -14.30
N GLY A 97 15.43 -8.49 -13.33
CA GLY A 97 16.21 -8.11 -12.14
C GLY A 97 15.45 -7.29 -11.09
N PHE A 98 14.12 -7.09 -11.24
CA PHE A 98 13.32 -6.34 -10.26
C PHE A 98 13.38 -6.99 -8.87
N VAL A 99 13.10 -8.30 -8.77
CA VAL A 99 13.12 -9.04 -7.50
C VAL A 99 14.50 -8.97 -6.85
N GLU A 100 15.58 -9.17 -7.63
CA GLU A 100 16.96 -9.07 -7.17
C GLU A 100 17.29 -7.69 -6.62
N SER A 101 16.78 -6.64 -7.26
CA SER A 101 16.99 -5.26 -6.80
C SER A 101 16.34 -5.00 -5.45
N LEU A 102 15.11 -5.51 -5.22
CA LEU A 102 14.43 -5.40 -3.93
C LEU A 102 15.18 -6.19 -2.84
N LEU A 103 15.60 -7.42 -3.14
CA LEU A 103 16.37 -8.26 -2.19
C LEU A 103 17.69 -7.62 -1.80
N ALA A 104 18.43 -7.07 -2.76
CA ALA A 104 19.67 -6.37 -2.49
C ALA A 104 19.47 -5.16 -1.55
N ILE A 105 18.38 -4.40 -1.75
CA ILE A 105 18.06 -3.26 -0.88
C ILE A 105 17.69 -3.75 0.54
N THR A 106 16.88 -4.80 0.66
CA THR A 106 16.48 -5.32 1.99
C THR A 106 17.68 -5.86 2.77
N GLU A 107 18.62 -6.53 2.10
CA GLU A 107 19.86 -7.01 2.69
C GLU A 107 20.76 -5.85 3.13
N GLU A 108 20.95 -4.85 2.27
CA GLU A 108 21.78 -3.68 2.54
C GLU A 108 21.26 -2.84 3.72
N VAL A 109 19.93 -2.67 3.82
CA VAL A 109 19.27 -1.92 4.91
C VAL A 109 19.15 -2.76 6.19
N GLY A 110 19.09 -4.09 6.06
CA GLY A 110 18.92 -5.01 7.20
C GLY A 110 17.46 -5.15 7.66
N ILE A 111 16.47 -4.87 6.77
CA ILE A 111 15.05 -5.08 7.06
C ILE A 111 14.58 -6.45 6.57
N THR A 112 13.76 -7.15 7.37
CA THR A 112 13.16 -8.41 6.92
C THR A 112 12.06 -8.18 5.89
N THR A 113 12.07 -8.97 4.82
CA THR A 113 11.05 -8.93 3.75
C THR A 113 9.63 -9.16 4.28
N LYS A 114 9.47 -9.89 5.39
CA LYS A 114 8.16 -10.13 6.05
C LYS A 114 7.46 -8.87 6.53
N ARG A 115 8.20 -7.79 6.71
CA ARG A 115 7.67 -6.48 7.09
C ARG A 115 7.23 -5.62 5.89
N ILE A 116 7.43 -6.13 4.68
CA ILE A 116 7.19 -5.37 3.44
C ILE A 116 6.01 -5.97 2.69
N MET A 117 5.00 -5.15 2.48
CA MET A 117 3.85 -5.39 1.63
C MET A 117 4.08 -4.69 0.29
N LEU A 118 3.98 -5.39 -0.82
CA LEU A 118 4.05 -4.80 -2.16
C LEU A 118 2.62 -4.63 -2.69
N GLU A 119 2.23 -3.40 -2.96
CA GLU A 119 0.90 -3.06 -3.47
C GLU A 119 0.93 -3.02 -5.00
N VAL A 120 0.07 -3.79 -5.62
CA VAL A 120 -0.08 -3.88 -7.07
C VAL A 120 -1.53 -3.64 -7.45
N THR A 121 -1.78 -2.88 -8.51
CA THR A 121 -3.15 -2.60 -8.96
C THR A 121 -3.80 -3.81 -9.62
N GLU A 122 -5.12 -3.93 -9.51
CA GLU A 122 -5.92 -5.02 -10.11
C GLU A 122 -5.64 -5.19 -11.61
N SER A 123 -5.38 -4.11 -12.33
CA SER A 123 -5.18 -4.10 -13.77
C SER A 123 -4.02 -4.97 -14.28
N ILE A 124 -3.01 -5.20 -13.45
CA ILE A 124 -1.84 -6.02 -13.85
C ILE A 124 -2.22 -7.47 -14.14
N PHE A 125 -3.19 -8.01 -13.39
CA PHE A 125 -3.64 -9.39 -13.53
C PHE A 125 -4.54 -9.61 -14.75
N ILE A 126 -5.09 -8.54 -15.32
CA ILE A 126 -5.94 -8.60 -16.50
C ILE A 126 -5.11 -8.73 -17.78
N HIS A 127 -3.97 -8.02 -17.82
CA HIS A 127 -3.21 -7.87 -19.07
C HIS A 127 -2.03 -8.85 -19.21
N ASP A 128 -1.41 -9.26 -18.10
CA ASP A 128 -0.13 -10.01 -18.13
C ASP A 128 -0.07 -11.16 -17.11
N LEU A 129 -1.20 -11.81 -16.83
CA LEU A 129 -1.33 -12.84 -15.78
C LEU A 129 -0.23 -13.91 -15.83
N GLU A 130 0.05 -14.47 -17.01
CA GLU A 130 1.03 -15.55 -17.18
C GLU A 130 2.46 -15.10 -16.83
N ARG A 131 2.78 -13.81 -17.04
CA ARG A 131 4.10 -13.23 -16.73
C ARG A 131 4.19 -12.80 -15.26
N VAL A 132 3.10 -12.30 -14.70
CA VAL A 132 3.04 -11.75 -13.34
C VAL A 132 3.03 -12.86 -12.28
N THR A 133 2.27 -13.92 -12.50
CA THR A 133 2.11 -15.02 -11.54
C THR A 133 3.45 -15.59 -11.03
N PRO A 134 4.42 -15.96 -11.88
CA PRO A 134 5.71 -16.47 -11.40
C PRO A 134 6.53 -15.42 -10.66
N ILE A 135 6.41 -14.14 -10.99
CA ILE A 135 7.10 -13.05 -10.28
C ILE A 135 6.54 -12.88 -8.87
N ILE A 136 5.21 -12.85 -8.74
CA ILE A 136 4.52 -12.77 -7.44
C ILE A 136 4.90 -13.97 -6.56
N ALA A 137 4.81 -15.18 -7.09
CA ALA A 137 5.19 -16.40 -6.35
C ALA A 137 6.66 -16.34 -5.89
N ARG A 138 7.55 -15.79 -6.71
CA ARG A 138 8.95 -15.60 -6.35
C ARG A 138 9.13 -14.57 -5.24
N LEU A 139 8.45 -13.41 -5.29
CA LEU A 139 8.45 -12.42 -4.23
C LEU A 139 7.98 -13.01 -2.91
N GLN A 140 6.87 -13.76 -2.93
CA GLN A 140 6.32 -14.43 -1.74
C GLN A 140 7.26 -15.51 -1.20
N SER A 141 7.95 -16.26 -2.05
CA SER A 141 8.95 -17.25 -1.62
C SER A 141 10.13 -16.61 -0.87
N HIS A 142 10.41 -15.34 -1.11
CA HIS A 142 11.37 -14.53 -0.39
C HIS A 142 10.78 -13.81 0.85
N GLY A 143 9.49 -14.01 1.14
CA GLY A 143 8.83 -13.50 2.34
C GLY A 143 8.16 -12.14 2.19
N PHE A 144 8.11 -11.55 0.99
CA PHE A 144 7.27 -10.38 0.74
C PHE A 144 5.80 -10.76 0.79
N SER A 145 4.95 -9.87 1.31
CA SER A 145 3.49 -9.97 1.19
C SER A 145 3.00 -9.14 -0.01
N ILE A 146 1.87 -9.54 -0.57
CA ILE A 146 1.28 -8.90 -1.75
C ILE A 146 -0.11 -8.36 -1.41
N SER A 147 -0.32 -7.07 -1.67
CA SER A 147 -1.63 -6.41 -1.57
C SER A 147 -2.17 -6.06 -2.95
N LEU A 148 -3.45 -6.30 -3.14
CA LEU A 148 -4.18 -5.92 -4.35
C LEU A 148 -4.87 -4.59 -4.13
N ASP A 149 -4.42 -3.57 -4.85
CA ASP A 149 -4.90 -2.19 -4.72
C ASP A 149 -6.01 -1.85 -5.72
N ASP A 150 -6.80 -0.81 -5.41
CA ASP A 150 -7.92 -0.30 -6.21
C ASP A 150 -9.02 -1.36 -6.51
N PHE A 151 -9.19 -2.34 -5.60
CA PHE A 151 -10.11 -3.46 -5.85
C PHE A 151 -11.56 -3.01 -6.00
N GLY A 152 -12.18 -3.50 -7.09
CA GLY A 152 -13.57 -3.23 -7.44
C GLY A 152 -13.77 -2.04 -8.38
N THR A 153 -12.71 -1.31 -8.76
CA THR A 153 -12.81 -0.20 -9.72
C THR A 153 -12.72 -0.66 -11.17
N GLY A 154 -12.22 -1.89 -11.41
CA GLY A 154 -11.99 -2.47 -12.72
C GLY A 154 -12.86 -3.68 -13.07
N TYR A 155 -12.44 -4.43 -14.06
CA TYR A 155 -13.02 -5.74 -14.38
C TYR A 155 -12.59 -6.73 -13.30
N SER A 156 -13.56 -7.21 -12.53
CA SER A 156 -13.35 -8.07 -11.37
C SER A 156 -12.41 -9.25 -11.68
N CYS A 157 -11.22 -9.25 -11.09
CA CYS A 157 -10.30 -10.40 -11.15
C CYS A 157 -10.69 -11.53 -10.18
N LEU A 158 -11.96 -11.55 -9.70
CA LEU A 158 -12.48 -12.60 -8.80
C LEU A 158 -12.21 -14.01 -9.32
N SER A 159 -12.31 -14.22 -10.64
CA SER A 159 -12.00 -15.51 -11.28
C SER A 159 -10.52 -15.90 -11.15
N HIS A 160 -9.65 -14.96 -10.90
CA HIS A 160 -8.21 -15.16 -10.81
C HIS A 160 -7.68 -15.21 -9.38
N LEU A 161 -8.48 -14.80 -8.35
CA LEU A 161 -8.07 -14.90 -6.94
C LEU A 161 -7.70 -16.33 -6.52
N ASN A 162 -8.23 -17.36 -7.22
CA ASN A 162 -7.85 -18.75 -6.99
C ASN A 162 -6.48 -19.14 -7.59
N GLN A 163 -5.88 -18.30 -8.44
CA GLN A 163 -4.67 -18.64 -9.19
C GLN A 163 -3.40 -18.08 -8.56
N PHE A 164 -3.53 -17.10 -7.66
CA PHE A 164 -2.41 -16.52 -6.93
C PHE A 164 -2.79 -16.27 -5.48
N THR A 165 -1.82 -16.39 -4.62
CA THR A 165 -1.99 -16.08 -3.21
C THR A 165 -1.86 -14.56 -3.03
N ILE A 166 -2.90 -13.92 -2.51
CA ILE A 166 -2.90 -12.51 -2.13
C ILE A 166 -3.03 -12.46 -0.61
N ASP A 167 -2.24 -11.62 0.02
CA ASP A 167 -2.24 -11.47 1.48
C ASP A 167 -3.23 -10.38 1.94
N GLU A 168 -3.48 -9.38 1.07
CA GLU A 168 -4.31 -8.24 1.40
C GLU A 168 -5.09 -7.71 0.18
N LEU A 169 -6.31 -7.20 0.43
CA LEU A 169 -7.15 -6.46 -0.52
C LEU A 169 -7.39 -5.05 0.02
N LYS A 170 -7.22 -4.02 -0.82
CA LYS A 170 -7.53 -2.62 -0.49
C LYS A 170 -8.82 -2.20 -1.20
N ILE A 171 -9.80 -1.75 -0.43
CA ILE A 171 -11.04 -1.19 -0.94
C ILE A 171 -10.78 0.27 -1.29
N ASP A 172 -10.95 0.64 -2.55
CA ASP A 172 -10.73 2.01 -3.03
C ASP A 172 -11.62 3.03 -2.30
N LYS A 173 -11.04 4.20 -2.06
CA LYS A 173 -11.67 5.34 -1.37
C LYS A 173 -13.00 5.78 -1.98
N SER A 174 -13.23 5.60 -3.29
CA SER A 174 -14.47 6.00 -3.96
C SER A 174 -15.69 5.24 -3.42
N PHE A 175 -15.51 4.00 -2.99
CA PHE A 175 -16.57 3.23 -2.34
C PHE A 175 -16.80 3.68 -0.90
N ILE A 176 -15.73 4.02 -0.18
CA ILE A 176 -15.80 4.48 1.21
C ILE A 176 -16.43 5.86 1.31
N ALA A 177 -16.13 6.77 0.37
CA ALA A 177 -16.72 8.11 0.33
C ALA A 177 -18.27 8.10 0.30
N ASN A 178 -18.85 7.06 -0.30
CA ASN A 178 -20.31 6.92 -0.44
C ASN A 178 -20.91 5.86 0.50
N LEU A 179 -20.15 5.35 1.46
CA LEU A 179 -20.56 4.23 2.32
C LEU A 179 -21.83 4.51 3.13
N THR A 180 -21.99 5.74 3.65
CA THR A 180 -23.14 6.11 4.50
C THR A 180 -24.42 6.36 3.72
N ASP A 181 -24.31 6.85 2.48
CA ASP A 181 -25.43 7.41 1.73
C ASP A 181 -25.84 6.55 0.51
N ASN A 182 -25.02 5.55 0.13
CA ASN A 182 -25.25 4.75 -1.06
C ASN A 182 -25.37 3.26 -0.71
N ALA A 183 -26.57 2.70 -0.88
CA ALA A 183 -26.85 1.28 -0.62
C ALA A 183 -26.03 0.33 -1.52
N GLN A 184 -25.70 0.76 -2.75
CA GLN A 184 -24.89 -0.07 -3.67
C GLN A 184 -23.44 -0.13 -3.21
N SER A 185 -22.84 1.00 -2.81
CA SER A 185 -21.47 1.04 -2.23
C SER A 185 -21.40 0.17 -0.98
N ASN A 186 -22.40 0.29 -0.11
CA ASN A 186 -22.52 -0.52 1.10
C ASN A 186 -22.61 -2.02 0.81
N ALA A 187 -23.41 -2.44 -0.17
CA ALA A 187 -23.55 -3.84 -0.58
C ALA A 187 -22.23 -4.37 -1.18
N LEU A 188 -21.55 -3.56 -1.99
CA LEU A 188 -20.28 -3.94 -2.58
C LEU A 188 -19.18 -4.13 -1.52
N ILE A 189 -19.05 -3.19 -0.58
CA ILE A 189 -18.10 -3.31 0.53
C ILE A 189 -18.32 -4.60 1.31
N LYS A 190 -19.57 -4.91 1.66
CA LYS A 190 -19.91 -6.18 2.35
C LYS A 190 -19.54 -7.40 1.52
N ALA A 191 -19.74 -7.36 0.20
CA ALA A 191 -19.35 -8.45 -0.68
C ALA A 191 -17.81 -8.62 -0.71
N ILE A 192 -17.05 -7.53 -0.77
CA ILE A 192 -15.57 -7.57 -0.73
C ILE A 192 -15.08 -8.14 0.62
N LEU A 193 -15.68 -7.72 1.74
CA LEU A 193 -15.35 -8.25 3.06
C LEU A 193 -15.64 -9.75 3.18
N ALA A 194 -16.78 -10.23 2.64
CA ALA A 194 -17.12 -11.66 2.59
C ALA A 194 -16.13 -12.47 1.71
N ILE A 195 -15.63 -11.88 0.64
CA ILE A 195 -14.55 -12.49 -0.18
C ILE A 195 -13.28 -12.59 0.66
N GLY A 196 -12.85 -11.50 1.33
CA GLY A 196 -11.69 -11.51 2.21
C GLY A 196 -11.78 -12.61 3.28
N GLU A 197 -12.92 -12.75 3.93
CA GLU A 197 -13.17 -13.80 4.92
C GLU A 197 -13.08 -15.21 4.30
N THR A 198 -13.72 -15.42 3.16
CA THR A 198 -13.77 -16.71 2.46
C THR A 198 -12.39 -17.20 2.04
N TYR A 199 -11.56 -16.28 1.52
CA TYR A 199 -10.21 -16.58 1.03
C TYR A 199 -9.12 -16.36 2.10
N GLN A 200 -9.49 -15.96 3.32
CA GLN A 200 -8.55 -15.61 4.39
C GLN A 200 -7.57 -14.49 4.01
N ILE A 201 -8.05 -13.54 3.21
CA ILE A 201 -7.32 -12.37 2.76
C ILE A 201 -7.69 -11.19 3.68
N LYS A 202 -6.69 -10.48 4.18
CA LYS A 202 -6.89 -9.26 4.96
C LYS A 202 -7.49 -8.16 4.10
N VAL A 203 -8.47 -7.42 4.62
CA VAL A 203 -9.08 -6.31 3.90
C VAL A 203 -8.76 -4.99 4.58
N VAL A 204 -8.28 -4.03 3.79
CA VAL A 204 -8.01 -2.64 4.20
C VAL A 204 -8.99 -1.71 3.49
N ALA A 205 -9.68 -0.86 4.22
CA ALA A 205 -10.55 0.17 3.65
C ALA A 205 -9.82 1.51 3.63
N GLU A 206 -9.73 2.12 2.44
CA GLU A 206 -9.05 3.38 2.22
C GLU A 206 -9.98 4.59 2.24
N GLY A 207 -9.40 5.77 2.53
CA GLY A 207 -10.14 7.02 2.46
C GLY A 207 -11.20 7.16 3.55
N VAL A 208 -11.00 6.57 4.72
CA VAL A 208 -11.88 6.77 5.88
C VAL A 208 -11.70 8.19 6.41
N GLU A 209 -12.72 9.01 6.33
CA GLU A 209 -12.68 10.44 6.71
C GLU A 209 -13.56 10.77 7.92
N THR A 210 -14.56 9.91 8.23
CA THR A 210 -15.48 10.16 9.33
C THR A 210 -15.53 9.01 10.34
N LYS A 211 -15.98 9.34 11.56
CA LYS A 211 -16.21 8.35 12.61
C LYS A 211 -17.29 7.35 12.21
N GLU A 212 -18.33 7.81 11.52
CA GLU A 212 -19.44 6.99 11.05
C GLU A 212 -18.96 5.92 10.08
N GLN A 213 -18.13 6.29 9.10
CA GLN A 213 -17.51 5.35 8.17
C GLN A 213 -16.68 4.30 8.92
N HIS A 214 -15.83 4.73 9.85
CA HIS A 214 -15.04 3.82 10.69
C HIS A 214 -15.90 2.84 11.47
N MET A 215 -16.94 3.32 12.15
CA MET A 215 -17.86 2.47 12.93
C MET A 215 -18.58 1.45 12.05
N MET A 216 -19.04 1.86 10.86
CA MET A 216 -19.70 0.95 9.91
C MET A 216 -18.74 -0.14 9.44
N LEU A 217 -17.52 0.23 8.99
CA LEU A 217 -16.50 -0.72 8.54
C LEU A 217 -16.11 -1.71 9.65
N SER A 218 -15.93 -1.22 10.87
CA SER A 218 -15.67 -2.05 12.04
C SER A 218 -16.82 -3.03 12.30
N SER A 219 -18.08 -2.58 12.21
CA SER A 219 -19.26 -3.43 12.39
C SER A 219 -19.42 -4.50 11.31
N TYR A 220 -18.85 -4.26 10.12
CA TYR A 220 -18.85 -5.22 9.00
C TYR A 220 -17.67 -6.21 9.06
N GLY A 221 -16.77 -6.07 10.05
CA GLY A 221 -15.62 -6.96 10.21
C GLY A 221 -14.43 -6.61 9.34
N CYS A 222 -14.35 -5.36 8.83
CA CYS A 222 -13.15 -4.90 8.12
C CYS A 222 -11.91 -5.01 9.02
N ASN A 223 -10.81 -5.57 8.52
CA ASN A 223 -9.62 -5.84 9.33
C ASN A 223 -8.85 -4.56 9.67
N CYS A 224 -8.65 -3.70 8.67
CA CYS A 224 -7.88 -2.48 8.79
C CYS A 224 -8.55 -1.32 8.06
N VAL A 225 -8.23 -0.13 8.49
CA VAL A 225 -8.70 1.13 7.91
C VAL A 225 -7.55 2.12 7.78
N GLN A 226 -7.61 2.94 6.73
CA GLN A 226 -6.67 4.01 6.45
C GLN A 226 -7.42 5.25 5.97
N GLY A 227 -7.05 6.43 6.46
CA GLY A 227 -7.72 7.66 6.01
C GLY A 227 -7.50 8.85 6.91
N TYR A 228 -7.99 10.01 6.46
CA TYR A 228 -7.80 11.30 7.13
C TYR A 228 -8.50 11.41 8.47
N TYR A 229 -9.43 10.52 8.77
CA TYR A 229 -10.01 10.41 10.11
C TYR A 229 -8.95 10.11 11.18
N PHE A 230 -7.92 9.34 10.83
CA PHE A 230 -6.82 9.00 11.74
C PHE A 230 -5.62 9.92 11.54
N SER A 231 -5.08 9.95 10.33
CA SER A 231 -3.94 10.78 9.96
C SER A 231 -3.90 11.02 8.45
N LYS A 232 -3.50 12.22 8.05
CA LYS A 232 -2.99 12.45 6.69
C LYS A 232 -1.62 11.78 6.55
N PRO A 233 -1.12 11.57 5.32
CA PRO A 233 0.26 11.16 5.13
C PRO A 233 1.24 12.15 5.78
N ILE A 234 2.14 11.66 6.64
CA ILE A 234 3.07 12.43 7.46
C ILE A 234 4.53 12.01 7.23
N PRO A 235 5.52 12.90 7.40
CA PRO A 235 6.94 12.55 7.37
C PRO A 235 7.33 11.57 8.47
N VAL A 236 8.44 10.85 8.29
CA VAL A 236 8.88 9.78 9.21
C VAL A 236 9.15 10.26 10.64
N ASP A 237 9.69 11.46 10.80
CA ASP A 237 9.93 12.07 12.09
C ASP A 237 8.62 12.34 12.87
N VAL A 238 7.59 12.83 12.17
CA VAL A 238 6.25 13.02 12.73
C VAL A 238 5.57 11.67 13.00
N LEU A 239 5.77 10.67 12.10
CA LEU A 239 5.25 9.31 12.30
C LEU A 239 5.81 8.70 13.59
N ASN A 240 7.10 8.85 13.87
CA ASN A 240 7.70 8.31 15.08
C ASN A 240 7.06 8.89 16.35
N VAL A 241 6.82 10.19 16.39
CA VAL A 241 6.10 10.83 17.51
C VAL A 241 4.67 10.32 17.62
N TRP A 242 3.95 10.23 16.48
CA TRP A 242 2.57 9.77 16.42
C TRP A 242 2.41 8.32 16.92
N LEU A 243 3.37 7.43 16.62
CA LEU A 243 3.39 6.05 17.13
C LEU A 243 3.54 6.01 18.65
N GLN A 244 4.51 6.79 19.20
CA GLN A 244 4.79 6.84 20.64
C GLN A 244 3.59 7.36 21.46
N GLU A 245 2.88 8.36 20.94
CA GLU A 245 1.68 8.90 21.61
C GLU A 245 0.53 7.87 21.67
N ARG A 246 0.43 7.00 20.68
CA ARG A 246 -0.63 5.96 20.64
C ARG A 246 -0.30 4.70 21.43
N GLU A 247 0.96 4.39 21.66
CA GLU A 247 1.36 3.31 22.57
C GLU A 247 1.09 3.64 24.05
N GLN A 248 0.93 4.94 24.39
CA GLN A 248 0.69 5.40 25.75
C GLN A 248 -0.79 5.63 26.06
N ALA A 249 -1.68 5.58 25.08
CA ALA A 249 -3.11 5.85 25.22
C ALA A 249 -3.95 4.56 25.35
#